data_f2daf3fd49ba946fca328978072cbe28
#
_entry.id   f2daf3fd49ba946fca328978072cbe28
#
_cell.length_a   1.000
_cell.length_b   1.000
_cell.length_c   1.000
_cell.angle_alpha   90.00
_cell.angle_beta   90.00
_cell.angle_gamma   90.00
#
_symmetry.space_group_name_H-M   'P 1'
#
loop_
_entity.id
_entity.type
_entity.pdbx_description
1 polymer ?
#
loop_
_entity_poly.entity_id
_entity_poly.type
_entity_poly.pdbx_seq_one_letter_code
_entity_poly.pdbx_strand_id
1 'polypeptide(L)'
;MTTRTHYDLTDDIAVITMDDGKVNAVSPDMSAALLEHLDRAEAEQAKVVVLTGRERTLSAGFDLKVEPAGWPAMMAAGARLSARMLSFPRPVVIACPGNAIAMGAFLLLSADYRVGAAGDGRIGLNEVAIGLTLPWFAIEIARHRLPRPAFDRCTITGVLLDPQEACAVGFLDEVVDADQLQEAALTAARQLATIDPVAHAATKLRIRREVLAGIDDGIARLEGDGREW
;
A
#
# COMPACT_ATOMS: atom_id res chain seq x y z
N MET A 1 -14.29 -17.61 1.69
CA MET A 1 -13.36 -17.55 2.86
C MET A 1 -13.49 -16.17 3.43
N THR A 2 -13.78 -16.03 4.70
CA THR A 2 -13.94 -14.71 5.32
C THR A 2 -12.58 -14.04 5.37
N THR A 3 -12.42 -12.93 4.66
CA THR A 3 -11.22 -12.10 4.71
C THR A 3 -11.09 -11.58 6.13
N ARG A 4 -9.96 -11.88 6.77
CA ARG A 4 -9.71 -11.42 8.13
C ARG A 4 -9.05 -10.06 8.07
N THR A 5 -9.85 -9.04 8.25
CA THR A 5 -9.39 -7.67 8.50
C THR A 5 -10.03 -7.19 9.80
N HIS A 6 -9.33 -6.38 10.55
CA HIS A 6 -9.84 -5.79 11.80
C HIS A 6 -9.79 -4.29 11.68
N TYR A 7 -10.78 -3.63 12.25
CA TYR A 7 -10.87 -2.17 12.30
C TYR A 7 -11.13 -1.75 13.75
N ASP A 8 -10.30 -0.85 14.24
CA ASP A 8 -10.48 -0.18 15.52
C ASP A 8 -10.35 1.32 15.36
N LEU A 9 -11.18 2.10 16.05
CA LEU A 9 -11.09 3.56 16.08
C LEU A 9 -10.92 3.99 17.54
N THR A 10 -9.74 4.52 17.84
CA THR A 10 -9.40 5.01 19.17
C THR A 10 -8.68 6.35 19.03
N ASP A 11 -9.05 7.34 19.83
CA ASP A 11 -8.46 8.70 19.83
C ASP A 11 -8.40 9.34 18.43
N ASP A 12 -9.47 9.20 17.64
CA ASP A 12 -9.58 9.69 16.26
C ASP A 12 -8.61 9.02 15.26
N ILE A 13 -7.91 7.96 15.64
CA ILE A 13 -7.02 7.19 14.78
C ILE A 13 -7.70 5.85 14.45
N ALA A 14 -7.95 5.62 13.16
CA ALA A 14 -8.49 4.34 12.68
C ALA A 14 -7.32 3.39 12.39
N VAL A 15 -7.26 2.26 13.08
CA VAL A 15 -6.28 1.20 12.84
C VAL A 15 -6.93 0.08 12.07
N ILE A 16 -6.40 -0.22 10.88
CA ILE A 16 -6.85 -1.31 10.01
C ILE A 16 -5.75 -2.38 10.01
N THR A 17 -6.07 -3.59 10.42
CA THR A 17 -5.14 -4.71 10.44
C THR A 17 -5.52 -5.75 9.40
N MET A 18 -4.59 -6.10 8.52
CA MET A 18 -4.70 -7.22 7.60
C MET A 18 -4.26 -8.52 8.30
N ASP A 19 -5.15 -9.50 8.38
CA ASP A 19 -4.84 -10.84 8.92
C ASP A 19 -5.66 -11.92 8.22
N ASP A 20 -5.15 -12.47 7.11
CA ASP A 20 -5.74 -13.60 6.42
C ASP A 20 -5.33 -14.96 7.04
N GLY A 21 -4.58 -14.93 8.14
CA GLY A 21 -4.02 -16.10 8.81
C GLY A 21 -2.79 -16.69 8.10
N LYS A 22 -2.27 -16.05 7.02
CA LYS A 22 -1.13 -16.51 6.21
C LYS A 22 -0.20 -15.36 5.84
N VAL A 23 -0.26 -14.90 4.59
CA VAL A 23 0.68 -13.93 4.02
C VAL A 23 0.00 -12.62 3.59
N ASN A 24 -1.25 -12.41 3.98
CA ASN A 24 -2.05 -11.25 3.62
C ASN A 24 -2.09 -11.01 2.11
N ALA A 25 -2.42 -12.09 1.36
CA ALA A 25 -2.56 -11.99 -0.08
C ALA A 25 -3.70 -11.04 -0.45
N VAL A 26 -3.43 -10.11 -1.36
CA VAL A 26 -4.42 -9.11 -1.81
C VAL A 26 -5.31 -9.74 -2.88
N SER A 27 -6.37 -10.39 -2.42
CA SER A 27 -7.46 -10.91 -3.25
C SER A 27 -8.48 -9.79 -3.54
N PRO A 28 -9.45 -10.02 -4.44
CA PRO A 28 -10.59 -9.10 -4.60
C PRO A 28 -11.34 -8.83 -3.28
N ASP A 29 -11.56 -9.87 -2.47
CA ASP A 29 -12.23 -9.73 -1.18
C ASP A 29 -11.40 -8.91 -0.18
N MET A 30 -10.06 -9.11 -0.14
CA MET A 30 -9.16 -8.31 0.68
C MET A 30 -9.20 -6.84 0.25
N SER A 31 -9.16 -6.57 -1.05
CA SER A 31 -9.25 -5.21 -1.58
C SER A 31 -10.59 -4.55 -1.21
N ALA A 32 -11.70 -5.28 -1.34
CA ALA A 32 -13.03 -4.80 -0.98
C ALA A 32 -13.14 -4.49 0.52
N ALA A 33 -12.64 -5.38 1.39
CA ALA A 33 -12.66 -5.18 2.84
C ALA A 33 -11.82 -3.95 3.27
N LEU A 34 -10.66 -3.75 2.65
CA LEU A 34 -9.82 -2.57 2.95
C LEU A 34 -10.47 -1.27 2.46
N LEU A 35 -11.14 -1.28 1.30
CA LEU A 35 -11.92 -0.14 0.82
C LEU A 35 -13.08 0.18 1.77
N GLU A 36 -13.82 -0.82 2.23
CA GLU A 36 -14.90 -0.66 3.21
C GLU A 36 -14.40 -0.04 4.51
N HIS A 37 -13.23 -0.47 5.01
CA HIS A 37 -12.64 0.12 6.20
C HIS A 37 -12.16 1.57 5.99
N LEU A 38 -11.65 1.91 4.82
CA LEU A 38 -11.32 3.30 4.48
C LEU A 38 -12.58 4.17 4.43
N ASP A 39 -13.66 3.68 3.81
CA ASP A 39 -14.94 4.39 3.76
C ASP A 39 -15.55 4.55 5.15
N ARG A 40 -15.44 3.53 6.00
CA ARG A 40 -15.85 3.58 7.40
C ARG A 40 -15.04 4.64 8.17
N ALA A 41 -13.71 4.65 8.03
CA ALA A 41 -12.85 5.63 8.69
C ALA A 41 -13.22 7.07 8.29
N GLU A 42 -13.55 7.30 7.01
CA GLU A 42 -14.02 8.59 6.54
C GLU A 42 -15.39 8.96 7.12
N ALA A 43 -16.34 8.03 7.13
CA ALA A 43 -17.68 8.24 7.70
C ALA A 43 -17.64 8.51 9.21
N GLU A 44 -16.76 7.84 9.94
CA GLU A 44 -16.52 8.03 11.38
C GLU A 44 -15.60 9.23 11.67
N GLN A 45 -15.19 9.98 10.64
CA GLN A 45 -14.35 11.18 10.74
C GLN A 45 -13.00 10.96 11.41
N ALA A 46 -12.41 9.78 11.24
CA ALA A 46 -11.05 9.52 11.69
C ALA A 46 -10.08 10.58 11.15
N LYS A 47 -9.20 11.07 12.01
CA LYS A 47 -8.20 12.08 11.63
C LYS A 47 -7.01 11.49 10.86
N VAL A 48 -6.70 10.23 11.12
CA VAL A 48 -5.62 9.48 10.48
C VAL A 48 -6.03 8.01 10.37
N VAL A 49 -5.61 7.36 9.30
CA VAL A 49 -5.68 5.91 9.15
C VAL A 49 -4.30 5.31 9.33
N VAL A 50 -4.19 4.26 10.13
CA VAL A 50 -3.00 3.41 10.24
C VAL A 50 -3.34 2.04 9.66
N LEU A 51 -2.67 1.64 8.59
CA LEU A 51 -2.78 0.30 8.02
C LEU A 51 -1.59 -0.55 8.49
N THR A 52 -1.85 -1.76 8.95
CA THR A 52 -0.79 -2.70 9.35
C THR A 52 -1.13 -4.13 8.90
N GLY A 53 -0.17 -5.01 9.03
CA GLY A 53 -0.34 -6.44 8.80
C GLY A 53 -0.22 -7.23 10.08
N ARG A 54 -0.10 -8.56 9.93
CA ARG A 54 0.13 -9.49 11.02
C ARG A 54 1.62 -9.78 11.21
N GLU A 55 2.03 -10.03 12.45
CA GLU A 55 3.37 -10.48 12.84
C GLU A 55 4.51 -9.87 11.99
N ARG A 56 4.99 -10.61 10.96
CA ARG A 56 6.15 -10.27 10.14
C ARG A 56 5.78 -9.99 8.67
N THR A 57 4.51 -9.70 8.39
CA THR A 57 4.03 -9.56 7.02
C THR A 57 2.96 -8.48 6.92
N LEU A 58 3.23 -7.45 6.13
CA LEU A 58 2.19 -6.53 5.66
C LEU A 58 1.36 -7.27 4.59
N SER A 59 2.01 -7.66 3.48
CA SER A 59 1.40 -8.45 2.40
C SER A 59 2.48 -9.04 1.48
N ALA A 60 2.23 -10.25 0.98
CA ALA A 60 3.06 -10.89 -0.04
C ALA A 60 2.62 -10.59 -1.49
N GLY A 61 1.70 -9.67 -1.69
CA GLY A 61 1.21 -9.30 -3.01
C GLY A 61 -0.14 -9.88 -3.37
N PHE A 62 -0.45 -9.91 -4.66
CA PHE A 62 -1.71 -10.46 -5.15
C PHE A 62 -1.86 -11.97 -4.88
N ASP A 63 -3.10 -12.42 -4.74
CA ASP A 63 -3.41 -13.85 -4.55
C ASP A 63 -3.23 -14.62 -5.86
N LEU A 64 -2.08 -15.28 -6.00
CA LEU A 64 -1.75 -16.10 -7.18
C LEU A 64 -2.61 -17.35 -7.33
N LYS A 65 -3.54 -17.64 -6.40
CA LYS A 65 -4.51 -18.73 -6.52
C LYS A 65 -5.76 -18.34 -7.30
N VAL A 66 -5.95 -17.05 -7.55
CA VAL A 66 -7.00 -16.59 -8.45
C VAL A 66 -6.72 -17.11 -9.84
N GLU A 67 -7.74 -17.71 -10.48
CA GLU A 67 -7.62 -18.20 -11.84
C GLU A 67 -7.19 -17.09 -12.80
N PRO A 68 -6.37 -17.38 -13.83
CA PRO A 68 -5.82 -16.36 -14.73
C PRO A 68 -6.87 -15.42 -15.35
N ALA A 69 -8.06 -15.93 -15.66
CA ALA A 69 -9.17 -15.11 -16.17
C ALA A 69 -9.67 -14.04 -15.17
N GLY A 70 -9.42 -14.22 -13.87
CA GLY A 70 -9.77 -13.27 -12.81
C GLY A 70 -8.68 -12.25 -12.49
N TRP A 71 -7.48 -12.40 -13.05
CA TRP A 71 -6.35 -11.52 -12.73
C TRP A 71 -6.57 -10.05 -13.10
N PRO A 72 -7.13 -9.71 -14.29
CA PRO A 72 -7.38 -8.31 -14.60
C PRO A 72 -8.30 -7.63 -13.60
N ALA A 73 -9.38 -8.31 -13.19
CA ALA A 73 -10.32 -7.78 -12.19
C ALA A 73 -9.68 -7.64 -10.81
N MET A 74 -8.84 -8.60 -10.40
CA MET A 74 -8.09 -8.54 -9.15
C MET A 74 -7.08 -7.39 -9.15
N MET A 75 -6.33 -7.22 -10.24
CA MET A 75 -5.37 -6.12 -10.39
C MET A 75 -6.07 -4.77 -10.41
N ALA A 76 -7.20 -4.64 -11.09
CA ALA A 76 -8.02 -3.43 -11.09
C ALA A 76 -8.55 -3.10 -9.68
N ALA A 77 -8.97 -4.10 -8.90
CA ALA A 77 -9.38 -3.90 -7.51
C ALA A 77 -8.22 -3.39 -6.63
N GLY A 78 -7.02 -3.95 -6.77
CA GLY A 78 -5.82 -3.47 -6.08
C GLY A 78 -5.39 -2.06 -6.51
N ALA A 79 -5.51 -1.74 -7.80
CA ALA A 79 -5.25 -0.42 -8.34
C ALA A 79 -6.22 0.63 -7.74
N ARG A 80 -7.52 0.30 -7.65
CA ARG A 80 -8.53 1.16 -7.00
C ARG A 80 -8.24 1.37 -5.51
N LEU A 81 -7.79 0.33 -4.80
CA LEU A 81 -7.37 0.45 -3.41
C LEU A 81 -6.20 1.42 -3.28
N SER A 82 -5.17 1.31 -4.13
CA SER A 82 -4.05 2.25 -4.16
C SER A 82 -4.50 3.68 -4.48
N ALA A 83 -5.37 3.86 -5.47
CA ALA A 83 -5.92 5.17 -5.82
C ALA A 83 -6.72 5.78 -4.64
N ARG A 84 -7.51 4.96 -3.94
CA ARG A 84 -8.26 5.38 -2.75
C ARG A 84 -7.34 5.83 -1.61
N MET A 85 -6.25 5.10 -1.34
CA MET A 85 -5.25 5.50 -0.35
C MET A 85 -4.54 6.80 -0.76
N LEU A 86 -4.14 6.92 -2.03
CA LEU A 86 -3.48 8.10 -2.58
C LEU A 86 -4.39 9.35 -2.55
N SER A 87 -5.69 9.19 -2.70
CA SER A 87 -6.68 10.30 -2.69
C SER A 87 -7.40 10.46 -1.36
N PHE A 88 -7.15 9.59 -0.37
CA PHE A 88 -7.84 9.63 0.92
C PHE A 88 -7.69 11.00 1.60
N PRO A 89 -8.79 11.64 2.09
CA PRO A 89 -8.75 13.03 2.51
C PRO A 89 -8.04 13.26 3.86
N ARG A 90 -7.56 12.19 4.49
CA ARG A 90 -6.79 12.21 5.73
C ARG A 90 -5.44 11.54 5.52
N PRO A 91 -4.45 11.76 6.41
CA PRO A 91 -3.20 11.03 6.34
C PRO A 91 -3.40 9.51 6.47
N VAL A 92 -2.66 8.76 5.66
CA VAL A 92 -2.57 7.31 5.72
C VAL A 92 -1.15 6.93 6.13
N VAL A 93 -1.02 6.27 7.26
CA VAL A 93 0.24 5.73 7.79
C VAL A 93 0.26 4.23 7.56
N ILE A 94 1.39 3.66 7.20
CA ILE A 94 1.57 2.20 7.23
C ILE A 94 2.61 1.82 8.27
N ALA A 95 2.22 0.90 9.17
CA ALA A 95 3.14 0.15 10.00
C ALA A 95 3.45 -1.18 9.32
N CYS A 96 4.67 -1.31 8.76
CA CYS A 96 5.09 -2.49 8.00
C CYS A 96 5.85 -3.46 8.91
N PRO A 97 5.26 -4.59 9.34
CA PRO A 97 5.89 -5.48 10.31
C PRO A 97 6.95 -6.41 9.69
N GLY A 98 7.20 -6.34 8.38
CA GLY A 98 8.19 -7.17 7.71
C GLY A 98 7.98 -7.22 6.21
N ASN A 99 7.50 -8.34 5.65
CA ASN A 99 7.36 -8.49 4.20
C ASN A 99 6.30 -7.57 3.61
N ALA A 100 6.69 -6.85 2.56
CA ALA A 100 5.81 -6.06 1.71
C ALA A 100 6.24 -6.22 0.25
N ILE A 101 5.65 -7.18 -0.46
CA ILE A 101 6.10 -7.64 -1.77
C ILE A 101 5.01 -7.38 -2.81
N ALA A 102 5.40 -6.98 -4.03
CA ALA A 102 4.48 -6.74 -5.14
C ALA A 102 3.34 -5.77 -4.73
N MET A 103 2.07 -6.19 -4.77
CA MET A 103 0.95 -5.35 -4.33
C MET A 103 1.12 -4.86 -2.88
N GLY A 104 1.78 -5.62 -1.98
CA GLY A 104 2.10 -5.16 -0.63
C GLY A 104 3.05 -3.95 -0.62
N ALA A 105 4.02 -3.92 -1.52
CA ALA A 105 4.90 -2.77 -1.70
C ALA A 105 4.18 -1.58 -2.35
N PHE A 106 3.21 -1.82 -3.26
CA PHE A 106 2.38 -0.72 -3.79
C PHE A 106 1.49 -0.09 -2.73
N LEU A 107 1.00 -0.85 -1.74
CA LEU A 107 0.32 -0.27 -0.59
C LEU A 107 1.26 0.68 0.19
N LEU A 108 2.52 0.27 0.45
CA LEU A 108 3.53 1.17 1.05
C LEU A 108 3.66 2.47 0.24
N LEU A 109 3.89 2.35 -1.07
CA LEU A 109 4.09 3.50 -1.94
C LEU A 109 2.84 4.39 -2.08
N SER A 110 1.67 3.90 -1.69
CA SER A 110 0.39 4.63 -1.70
C SER A 110 0.10 5.39 -0.41
N ALA A 111 0.85 5.15 0.68
CA ALA A 111 0.68 5.82 1.95
C ALA A 111 1.35 7.21 2.01
N ASP A 112 1.00 8.00 3.03
CA ASP A 112 1.62 9.29 3.30
C ASP A 112 2.88 9.16 4.14
N TYR A 113 2.88 8.21 5.10
CA TYR A 113 4.04 7.92 5.95
C TYR A 113 4.15 6.41 6.22
N ARG A 114 5.39 5.90 6.29
CA ARG A 114 5.64 4.45 6.35
C ARG A 114 6.75 4.13 7.34
N VAL A 115 6.37 3.41 8.39
CA VAL A 115 7.29 2.90 9.41
C VAL A 115 7.51 1.42 9.16
N GLY A 116 8.74 0.98 9.06
CA GLY A 116 9.13 -0.43 8.90
C GLY A 116 9.74 -1.00 10.16
N ALA A 117 9.48 -2.27 10.44
CA ALA A 117 10.20 -3.03 11.45
C ALA A 117 11.59 -3.45 10.93
N ALA A 118 12.62 -3.26 11.74
CA ALA A 118 13.94 -3.85 11.50
C ALA A 118 13.86 -5.38 11.53
N GLY A 119 14.73 -6.04 10.77
CA GLY A 119 14.80 -7.50 10.73
C GLY A 119 15.02 -8.04 9.33
N ASP A 120 14.55 -9.27 9.08
CA ASP A 120 14.76 -10.02 7.86
C ASP A 120 13.59 -9.89 6.84
N GLY A 121 12.70 -8.92 7.04
CA GLY A 121 11.61 -8.59 6.10
C GLY A 121 12.15 -8.30 4.70
N ARG A 122 11.31 -8.60 3.69
CA ARG A 122 11.63 -8.34 2.28
C ARG A 122 10.61 -7.35 1.71
N ILE A 123 11.11 -6.30 1.09
CA ILE A 123 10.30 -5.20 0.55
C ILE A 123 10.72 -4.95 -0.90
N GLY A 124 9.76 -4.92 -1.82
CA GLY A 124 10.05 -4.60 -3.21
C GLY A 124 9.05 -5.12 -4.22
N LEU A 125 9.37 -4.87 -5.49
CA LEU A 125 8.56 -5.16 -6.66
C LEU A 125 9.20 -6.33 -7.40
N ASN A 126 8.79 -7.56 -7.06
CA ASN A 126 9.45 -8.77 -7.54
C ASN A 126 8.83 -9.39 -8.80
N GLU A 127 7.89 -8.70 -9.43
CA GLU A 127 7.13 -9.22 -10.58
C GLU A 127 8.05 -9.73 -11.68
N VAL A 128 9.04 -8.93 -12.09
CA VAL A 128 9.99 -9.31 -13.15
C VAL A 128 10.81 -10.53 -12.75
N ALA A 129 11.19 -10.67 -11.47
CA ALA A 129 11.96 -11.82 -10.98
C ALA A 129 11.17 -13.14 -11.04
N ILE A 130 9.83 -13.05 -11.05
CA ILE A 130 8.95 -14.24 -11.16
C ILE A 130 8.30 -14.36 -12.54
N GLY A 131 8.80 -13.62 -13.55
CA GLY A 131 8.37 -13.72 -14.94
C GLY A 131 7.08 -12.96 -15.26
N LEU A 132 6.68 -12.00 -14.42
CA LEU A 132 5.52 -11.15 -14.64
C LEU A 132 5.94 -9.74 -15.07
N THR A 133 5.16 -9.12 -15.94
CA THR A 133 5.31 -7.71 -16.28
C THR A 133 4.62 -6.84 -15.22
N LEU A 134 5.22 -5.71 -14.83
CA LEU A 134 4.53 -4.76 -13.98
C LEU A 134 3.35 -4.14 -14.73
N PRO A 135 2.14 -4.12 -14.15
CA PRO A 135 1.01 -3.42 -14.72
C PRO A 135 1.24 -1.90 -14.80
N TRP A 136 0.57 -1.23 -15.73
CA TRP A 136 0.74 0.22 -15.94
C TRP A 136 0.47 1.04 -14.67
N PHE A 137 -0.60 0.75 -13.92
CA PHE A 137 -0.89 1.44 -12.66
C PHE A 137 0.25 1.33 -11.64
N ALA A 138 0.89 0.15 -11.59
CA ALA A 138 1.99 -0.14 -10.67
C ALA A 138 3.25 0.67 -11.02
N ILE A 139 3.53 0.81 -12.32
CA ILE A 139 4.63 1.67 -12.83
C ILE A 139 4.40 3.11 -12.41
N GLU A 140 3.18 3.64 -12.51
CA GLU A 140 2.86 5.02 -12.13
C GLU A 140 3.00 5.25 -10.62
N ILE A 141 2.56 4.31 -9.78
CA ILE A 141 2.75 4.39 -8.32
C ILE A 141 4.25 4.40 -7.97
N ALA A 142 5.02 3.48 -8.54
CA ALA A 142 6.46 3.39 -8.29
C ALA A 142 7.19 4.66 -8.76
N ARG A 143 6.86 5.17 -9.96
CA ARG A 143 7.43 6.40 -10.52
C ARG A 143 7.13 7.63 -9.67
N HIS A 144 5.94 7.70 -9.08
CA HIS A 144 5.53 8.81 -8.22
C HIS A 144 6.34 8.87 -6.91
N ARG A 145 6.74 7.72 -6.36
CA ARG A 145 7.31 7.65 -5.02
C ARG A 145 8.82 7.41 -4.97
N LEU A 146 9.35 6.61 -5.88
CA LEU A 146 10.76 6.23 -5.84
C LEU A 146 11.62 7.26 -6.59
N PRO A 147 12.77 7.68 -6.03
CA PRO A 147 13.77 8.44 -6.76
C PRO A 147 14.19 7.72 -8.04
N ARG A 148 14.49 8.46 -9.11
CA ARG A 148 14.75 7.91 -10.43
C ARG A 148 15.72 6.71 -10.45
N PRO A 149 16.90 6.76 -9.78
CA PRO A 149 17.82 5.62 -9.79
C PRO A 149 17.24 4.37 -9.08
N ALA A 150 16.47 4.56 -8.02
CA ALA A 150 15.81 3.48 -7.31
C ALA A 150 14.62 2.93 -8.10
N PHE A 151 13.85 3.80 -8.77
CA PHE A 151 12.73 3.40 -9.62
C PHE A 151 13.17 2.41 -10.69
N ASP A 152 14.17 2.76 -11.51
CA ASP A 152 14.65 1.88 -12.57
C ASP A 152 15.20 0.56 -11.99
N ARG A 153 16.03 0.62 -10.93
CA ARG A 153 16.56 -0.57 -10.27
C ARG A 153 15.46 -1.48 -9.74
N CYS A 154 14.53 -0.95 -8.96
CA CYS A 154 13.53 -1.77 -8.26
C CYS A 154 12.47 -2.34 -9.20
N THR A 155 12.12 -1.63 -10.28
CA THR A 155 11.07 -2.07 -11.20
C THR A 155 11.57 -3.07 -12.24
N ILE A 156 12.77 -2.89 -12.81
CA ILE A 156 13.23 -3.72 -13.92
C ILE A 156 14.09 -4.92 -13.50
N THR A 157 14.57 -4.95 -12.23
CA THR A 157 15.39 -6.07 -11.76
C THR A 157 14.64 -7.04 -10.83
N GLY A 158 13.48 -6.62 -10.30
CA GLY A 158 12.71 -7.44 -9.36
C GLY A 158 13.40 -7.66 -8.01
N VAL A 159 14.33 -6.77 -7.61
CA VAL A 159 15.10 -6.91 -6.38
C VAL A 159 14.21 -6.73 -5.16
N LEU A 160 14.40 -7.60 -4.17
CA LEU A 160 13.83 -7.47 -2.83
C LEU A 160 14.91 -6.95 -1.87
N LEU A 161 14.57 -5.90 -1.17
CA LEU A 161 15.44 -5.16 -0.26
C LEU A 161 15.16 -5.55 1.18
N ASP A 162 16.15 -5.43 2.06
CA ASP A 162 15.89 -5.42 3.50
C ASP A 162 15.24 -4.08 3.93
N PRO A 163 14.73 -3.96 5.17
CA PRO A 163 14.05 -2.74 5.61
C PRO A 163 14.93 -1.48 5.56
N GLN A 164 16.24 -1.58 5.85
CA GLN A 164 17.15 -0.43 5.82
C GLN A 164 17.41 0.03 4.39
N GLU A 165 17.69 -0.91 3.47
CA GLU A 165 17.80 -0.62 2.05
C GLU A 165 16.51 -0.03 1.49
N ALA A 166 15.34 -0.59 1.88
CA ALA A 166 14.03 -0.12 1.46
C ALA A 166 13.75 1.32 1.94
N CYS A 167 14.20 1.67 3.15
CA CYS A 167 14.14 3.03 3.66
C CYS A 167 15.06 3.96 2.84
N ALA A 168 16.29 3.55 2.58
CA ALA A 168 17.26 4.35 1.83
C ALA A 168 16.79 4.69 0.41
N VAL A 169 15.96 3.84 -0.21
CA VAL A 169 15.45 4.05 -1.57
C VAL A 169 13.99 4.54 -1.63
N GLY A 170 13.33 4.75 -0.49
CA GLY A 170 12.04 5.43 -0.43
C GLY A 170 10.80 4.55 -0.37
N PHE A 171 10.93 3.23 -0.11
CA PHE A 171 9.76 2.40 0.24
C PHE A 171 9.26 2.67 1.67
N LEU A 172 10.17 3.01 2.59
CA LEU A 172 9.89 3.38 3.96
C LEU A 172 10.40 4.79 4.25
N ASP A 173 9.86 5.46 5.26
CA ASP A 173 10.33 6.75 5.74
C ASP A 173 11.22 6.60 6.97
N GLU A 174 10.98 5.57 7.78
CA GLU A 174 11.85 5.20 8.90
C GLU A 174 11.81 3.69 9.17
N VAL A 175 12.83 3.21 9.89
CA VAL A 175 12.91 1.83 10.37
C VAL A 175 13.21 1.86 11.87
N VAL A 176 12.41 1.11 12.64
CA VAL A 176 12.50 0.99 14.08
C VAL A 176 12.61 -0.48 14.50
N ASP A 177 12.99 -0.74 15.74
CA ASP A 177 12.96 -2.09 16.28
C ASP A 177 11.53 -2.67 16.22
N ALA A 178 11.42 -3.98 16.01
CA ALA A 178 10.12 -4.61 15.73
C ALA A 178 9.10 -4.43 16.87
N ASP A 179 9.54 -4.39 18.10
CA ASP A 179 8.70 -4.14 19.28
C ASP A 179 8.26 -2.67 19.43
N GLN A 180 8.93 -1.74 18.74
CA GLN A 180 8.60 -0.32 18.71
C GLN A 180 7.68 0.07 17.54
N LEU A 181 7.45 -0.82 16.56
CA LEU A 181 6.76 -0.51 15.31
C LEU A 181 5.39 0.13 15.53
N GLN A 182 4.57 -0.47 16.37
CA GLN A 182 3.21 0.00 16.60
C GLN A 182 3.20 1.39 17.25
N GLU A 183 4.04 1.60 18.28
CA GLU A 183 4.11 2.88 18.97
C GLU A 183 4.70 3.97 18.07
N ALA A 184 5.69 3.67 17.25
CA ALA A 184 6.25 4.60 16.27
C ALA A 184 5.18 5.04 15.24
N ALA A 185 4.43 4.09 14.68
CA ALA A 185 3.36 4.39 13.75
C ALA A 185 2.22 5.22 14.39
N LEU A 186 1.83 4.90 15.63
CA LEU A 186 0.83 5.68 16.36
C LEU A 186 1.34 7.07 16.73
N THR A 187 2.63 7.22 17.03
CA THR A 187 3.26 8.52 17.29
C THR A 187 3.24 9.38 16.03
N ALA A 188 3.62 8.83 14.87
CA ALA A 188 3.49 9.51 13.59
C ALA A 188 2.02 9.89 13.29
N ALA A 189 1.08 8.98 13.55
CA ALA A 189 -0.35 9.25 13.35
C ALA A 189 -0.85 10.39 14.25
N ARG A 190 -0.48 10.43 15.53
CA ARG A 190 -0.83 11.55 16.45
C ARG A 190 -0.28 12.89 15.96
N GLN A 191 0.95 12.91 15.44
CA GLN A 191 1.54 14.12 14.86
C GLN A 191 0.77 14.57 13.62
N LEU A 192 0.45 13.64 12.71
CA LEU A 192 -0.30 13.91 11.49
C LEU A 192 -1.77 14.30 11.77
N ALA A 193 -2.35 13.86 12.88
CA ALA A 193 -3.70 14.24 13.30
C ALA A 193 -3.83 15.74 13.65
N THR A 194 -2.71 16.45 13.84
CA THR A 194 -2.70 17.89 14.16
C THR A 194 -2.70 18.80 12.95
N ILE A 195 -2.47 18.27 11.74
CA ILE A 195 -2.40 19.08 10.52
C ILE A 195 -3.82 19.51 10.08
N ASP A 196 -3.90 20.66 9.39
CA ASP A 196 -5.17 21.12 8.83
C ASP A 196 -5.68 20.14 7.75
N PRO A 197 -6.86 19.53 7.93
CA PRO A 197 -7.33 18.47 7.04
C PRO A 197 -7.72 18.99 5.65
N VAL A 198 -8.16 20.24 5.53
CA VAL A 198 -8.57 20.82 4.25
C VAL A 198 -7.33 21.13 3.40
N ALA A 199 -6.33 21.76 4.03
CA ALA A 199 -5.05 22.04 3.37
C ALA A 199 -4.32 20.75 2.97
N HIS A 200 -4.33 19.72 3.86
CA HIS A 200 -3.78 18.40 3.56
C HIS A 200 -4.44 17.76 2.34
N ALA A 201 -5.77 17.60 2.37
CA ALA A 201 -6.51 16.96 1.28
C ALA A 201 -6.30 17.68 -0.06
N ALA A 202 -6.41 19.01 -0.07
CA ALA A 202 -6.21 19.80 -1.28
C ALA A 202 -4.77 19.68 -1.84
N THR A 203 -3.76 19.74 -0.97
CA THR A 203 -2.36 19.59 -1.36
C THR A 203 -2.08 18.19 -1.88
N LYS A 204 -2.54 17.16 -1.17
CA LYS A 204 -2.39 15.75 -1.53
C LYS A 204 -2.94 15.47 -2.93
N LEU A 205 -4.16 15.92 -3.24
CA LEU A 205 -4.77 15.75 -4.57
C LEU A 205 -4.00 16.50 -5.67
N ARG A 206 -3.47 17.70 -5.38
CA ARG A 206 -2.71 18.48 -6.36
C ARG A 206 -1.41 17.77 -6.76
N ILE A 207 -0.63 17.31 -5.77
CA ILE A 207 0.66 16.65 -6.04
C ILE A 207 0.50 15.24 -6.61
N ARG A 208 -0.66 14.60 -6.39
CA ARG A 208 -0.96 13.22 -6.84
C ARG A 208 -1.83 13.14 -8.09
N ARG A 209 -2.16 14.30 -8.69
CA ARG A 209 -3.02 14.34 -9.88
C ARG A 209 -2.54 13.43 -11.01
N GLU A 210 -1.24 13.44 -11.29
CA GLU A 210 -0.67 12.68 -12.40
C GLU A 210 -0.69 11.18 -12.14
N VAL A 211 -0.26 10.74 -10.94
CA VAL A 211 -0.29 9.31 -10.60
C VAL A 211 -1.72 8.77 -10.54
N LEU A 212 -2.69 9.55 -10.05
CA LEU A 212 -4.10 9.14 -10.04
C LEU A 212 -4.63 8.97 -11.47
N ALA A 213 -4.35 9.91 -12.37
CA ALA A 213 -4.73 9.78 -13.78
C ALA A 213 -4.06 8.56 -14.44
N GLY A 214 -2.77 8.30 -14.14
CA GLY A 214 -2.07 7.12 -14.65
C GLY A 214 -2.59 5.80 -14.10
N ILE A 215 -3.10 5.79 -12.84
CA ILE A 215 -3.78 4.61 -12.28
C ILE A 215 -5.12 4.38 -13.00
N ASP A 216 -5.90 5.43 -13.24
CA ASP A 216 -7.18 5.33 -13.95
C ASP A 216 -6.98 4.79 -15.38
N ASP A 217 -5.97 5.27 -16.11
CA ASP A 217 -5.58 4.72 -17.41
C ASP A 217 -5.17 3.24 -17.32
N GLY A 218 -4.40 2.88 -16.28
CA GLY A 218 -4.01 1.49 -16.02
C GLY A 218 -5.19 0.58 -15.75
N ILE A 219 -6.19 1.05 -14.98
CA ILE A 219 -7.44 0.31 -14.73
C ILE A 219 -8.22 0.12 -16.03
N ALA A 220 -8.37 1.17 -16.85
CA ALA A 220 -9.08 1.10 -18.12
C ALA A 220 -8.46 0.06 -19.08
N ARG A 221 -7.13 -0.08 -19.10
CA ARG A 221 -6.43 -1.12 -19.86
C ARG A 221 -6.71 -2.53 -19.35
N LEU A 222 -6.74 -2.72 -18.01
CA LEU A 222 -7.08 -4.01 -17.39
C LEU A 222 -8.52 -4.44 -17.67
N GLU A 223 -9.46 -3.49 -17.75
CA GLU A 223 -10.89 -3.73 -17.99
C GLU A 223 -11.25 -3.77 -19.48
N GLY A 224 -10.33 -3.36 -20.35
CA GLY A 224 -10.47 -3.42 -21.79
C GLY A 224 -10.28 -4.82 -22.35
N ASP A 225 -9.55 -4.96 -23.46
CA ASP A 225 -9.35 -6.25 -24.14
C ASP A 225 -8.32 -7.19 -23.47
N GLY A 226 -7.84 -6.81 -22.29
CA GLY A 226 -7.06 -7.67 -21.38
C GLY A 226 -5.71 -8.17 -21.92
N ARG A 227 -5.15 -7.53 -22.95
CA ARG A 227 -3.95 -8.01 -23.64
C ARG A 227 -2.66 -7.31 -23.29
N GLU A 228 -2.70 -6.28 -22.45
CA GLU A 228 -1.52 -5.45 -22.11
C GLU A 228 -1.27 -5.35 -20.59
N TRP A 229 -1.10 -6.48 -19.92
CA TRP A 229 -0.64 -6.52 -18.51
C TRP A 229 0.53 -7.48 -18.35
#